data_a4a650d4913de5e26b6142beba7c348c
#
_entry.id   a4a650d4913de5e26b6142beba7c348c
#
_cell.length_a   1.000
_cell.length_b   1.000
_cell.length_c   1.000
_cell.angle_alpha   90.00
_cell.angle_beta   90.00
_cell.angle_gamma   90.00
#
_symmetry.space_group_name_H-M   'P 1'
#
loop_
_entity.id
_entity.type
_entity.pdbx_description
1 polymer ?
#
loop_
_entity_poly.entity_id
_entity_poly.type
_entity_poly.pdbx_seq_one_letter_code
_entity_poly.pdbx_strand_id
1 'polypeptide(L)'
;YSEGVEDETYLRGVQVVGKDGTVTFTSVVPGCYAGRWPHIHFEVFPDIGSITDATNAVLTSQIALSEEMANTVYKDSRYPDSATNMSQVTLETDNVFSDGVDMQMPKVSGSVAKGYTVTIDVPVDTSTEPTAAAAPGGAGGPGGVPGQ
;
A
#
# COMPACT_ATOMS: atom_id res chain seq x y z
N TYR A 1 -3.58 0.58 -11.68
CA TYR A 1 -2.92 -0.58 -11.08
C TYR A 1 -3.74 -1.87 -11.17
N SER A 2 -4.86 -1.86 -11.83
CA SER A 2 -5.74 -3.02 -12.04
C SER A 2 -5.92 -3.31 -13.52
N GLU A 3 -4.97 -2.92 -14.38
CA GLU A 3 -5.06 -3.11 -15.83
C GLU A 3 -5.30 -4.59 -16.18
N GLY A 4 -6.38 -4.84 -16.91
CA GLY A 4 -6.83 -6.17 -17.29
C GLY A 4 -7.58 -6.95 -16.21
N VAL A 5 -7.81 -6.35 -15.01
CA VAL A 5 -8.53 -6.95 -13.88
C VAL A 5 -9.40 -5.90 -13.15
N GLU A 6 -9.91 -4.93 -13.88
CA GLU A 6 -10.66 -3.78 -13.33
C GLU A 6 -11.94 -4.22 -12.61
N ASP A 7 -12.55 -5.30 -13.07
CA ASP A 7 -13.78 -5.86 -12.49
C ASP A 7 -13.52 -6.84 -11.33
N GLU A 8 -12.24 -7.11 -11.01
CA GLU A 8 -11.88 -8.04 -9.95
C GLU A 8 -11.74 -7.34 -8.60
N THR A 9 -12.11 -8.04 -7.54
CA THR A 9 -12.08 -7.51 -6.17
C THR A 9 -11.10 -8.24 -5.25
N TYR A 10 -10.43 -9.28 -5.71
CA TYR A 10 -9.42 -9.98 -4.90
C TYR A 10 -8.30 -9.02 -4.48
N LEU A 11 -7.68 -9.28 -3.35
CA LEU A 11 -6.72 -8.40 -2.66
C LEU A 11 -7.29 -7.03 -2.23
N ARG A 12 -8.61 -6.90 -2.21
CA ARG A 12 -9.31 -5.74 -1.66
C ARG A 12 -10.22 -6.20 -0.54
N GLY A 13 -10.35 -5.39 0.49
CA GLY A 13 -11.21 -5.72 1.61
C GLY A 13 -11.49 -4.50 2.47
N VAL A 14 -12.60 -4.57 3.19
CA VAL A 14 -13.03 -3.56 4.15
C VAL A 14 -13.27 -4.25 5.48
N GLN A 15 -12.84 -3.63 6.56
CA GLN A 15 -13.09 -4.07 7.93
C GLN A 15 -13.46 -2.87 8.79
N VAL A 16 -14.37 -3.08 9.72
CA VAL A 16 -14.67 -2.10 10.75
C VAL A 16 -13.70 -2.29 11.92
N VAL A 17 -13.05 -1.20 12.32
CA VAL A 17 -12.12 -1.22 13.44
C VAL A 17 -12.83 -1.64 14.74
N GLY A 18 -12.26 -2.58 15.47
CA GLY A 18 -12.78 -3.05 16.74
C GLY A 18 -12.73 -1.99 17.84
N LYS A 19 -13.42 -2.26 18.95
CA LYS A 19 -13.44 -1.35 20.13
C LYS A 19 -12.06 -1.15 20.77
N ASP A 20 -11.16 -2.06 20.52
CA ASP A 20 -9.76 -2.03 20.97
C ASP A 20 -8.85 -1.30 19.99
N GLY A 21 -9.40 -0.72 18.93
CA GLY A 21 -8.64 -0.02 17.91
C GLY A 21 -7.97 -0.95 16.89
N THR A 22 -8.26 -2.25 16.89
CA THR A 22 -7.60 -3.21 15.99
C THR A 22 -8.48 -3.63 14.82
N VAL A 23 -7.82 -3.99 13.72
CA VAL A 23 -8.43 -4.60 12.55
C VAL A 23 -7.48 -5.67 12.00
N THR A 24 -8.03 -6.76 11.49
CA THR A 24 -7.23 -7.85 10.92
C THR A 24 -7.74 -8.21 9.54
N PHE A 25 -6.81 -8.29 8.59
CA PHE A 25 -7.05 -8.79 7.25
C PHE A 25 -6.29 -10.08 7.03
N THR A 26 -6.91 -11.03 6.35
CA THR A 26 -6.23 -12.23 5.85
C THR A 26 -6.11 -12.09 4.33
N SER A 27 -4.89 -12.19 3.84
CA SER A 27 -4.58 -12.00 2.42
C SER A 27 -3.38 -12.85 2.01
N VAL A 28 -2.90 -12.67 0.81
CA VAL A 28 -1.61 -13.19 0.34
C VAL A 28 -0.59 -12.05 0.31
N VAL A 29 0.69 -12.40 0.28
CA VAL A 29 1.74 -11.39 0.01
C VAL A 29 1.54 -10.87 -1.42
N PRO A 30 1.38 -9.55 -1.62
CA PRO A 30 1.21 -9.01 -2.96
C PRO A 30 2.50 -9.14 -3.78
N GLY A 31 2.37 -9.23 -5.10
CA GLY A 31 3.51 -9.14 -6.01
C GLY A 31 4.11 -7.74 -6.03
N CYS A 32 5.32 -7.65 -6.56
CA CYS A 32 6.00 -6.38 -6.80
C CYS A 32 5.82 -5.99 -8.27
N TYR A 33 5.18 -4.87 -8.54
CA TYR A 33 5.10 -4.32 -9.89
C TYR A 33 6.23 -3.30 -10.13
N ALA A 34 6.51 -3.04 -11.41
CA ALA A 34 7.65 -2.19 -11.78
C ALA A 34 7.55 -0.77 -11.21
N GLY A 35 8.65 -0.26 -10.69
CA GLY A 35 8.78 1.12 -10.24
C GLY A 35 8.26 1.42 -8.83
N ARG A 36 7.73 0.42 -8.11
CA ARG A 36 7.26 0.61 -6.75
C ARG A 36 7.81 -0.47 -5.82
N TRP A 37 8.15 -0.06 -4.60
CA TRP A 37 8.42 -1.00 -3.51
C TRP A 37 7.19 -1.85 -3.20
N PRO A 38 7.33 -3.15 -2.85
CA PRO A 38 6.17 -3.98 -2.48
C PRO A 38 5.45 -3.41 -1.26
N HIS A 39 4.14 -3.17 -1.40
CA HIS A 39 3.37 -2.47 -0.38
C HIS A 39 1.92 -2.92 -0.32
N ILE A 40 1.26 -2.57 0.76
CA ILE A 40 -0.18 -2.65 0.93
C ILE A 40 -0.71 -1.23 1.07
N HIS A 41 -1.54 -0.80 0.14
CA HIS A 41 -2.24 0.48 0.23
C HIS A 41 -3.45 0.35 1.16
N PHE A 42 -3.68 1.33 2.01
CA PHE A 42 -4.86 1.37 2.86
C PHE A 42 -5.40 2.79 3.03
N GLU A 43 -6.68 2.86 3.33
CA GLU A 43 -7.40 4.08 3.63
C GLU A 43 -8.21 3.90 4.90
N VAL A 44 -8.35 4.96 5.68
CA VAL A 44 -9.18 5.00 6.88
C VAL A 44 -10.32 5.98 6.65
N PHE A 45 -11.53 5.52 6.95
CA PHE A 45 -12.77 6.30 6.78
C PHE A 45 -13.46 6.48 8.13
N PRO A 46 -14.24 7.55 8.32
CA PRO A 46 -14.97 7.78 9.56
C PRO A 46 -15.97 6.68 9.90
N ASP A 47 -16.65 6.13 8.90
CA ASP A 47 -17.66 5.09 9.04
C ASP A 47 -17.84 4.28 7.75
N ILE A 48 -18.57 3.17 7.85
CA ILE A 48 -18.80 2.25 6.73
C ILE A 48 -19.67 2.87 5.60
N GLY A 49 -20.43 3.88 5.88
CA GLY A 49 -21.26 4.56 4.86
C GLY A 49 -20.47 5.50 3.97
N SER A 50 -19.29 5.92 4.42
CA SER A 50 -18.44 6.88 3.71
C SER A 50 -17.44 6.26 2.73
N ILE A 51 -17.25 4.94 2.76
CA ILE A 51 -16.20 4.23 1.98
C ILE A 51 -16.41 4.22 0.46
N THR A 52 -17.56 4.62 -0.03
CA THR A 52 -17.88 4.63 -1.47
C THR A 52 -17.29 5.83 -2.20
N ASP A 53 -16.78 6.81 -1.47
CA ASP A 53 -16.15 8.00 -2.00
C ASP A 53 -14.80 8.18 -1.31
N ALA A 54 -13.70 8.03 -2.06
CA ALA A 54 -12.33 8.14 -1.55
C ALA A 54 -12.02 9.54 -0.95
N THR A 55 -12.79 10.56 -1.31
CA THR A 55 -12.65 11.91 -0.74
C THR A 55 -13.07 11.98 0.73
N ASN A 56 -13.75 10.96 1.24
CA ASN A 56 -14.12 10.85 2.65
C ASN A 56 -13.01 10.23 3.54
N ALA A 57 -11.91 9.79 2.95
CA ALA A 57 -10.81 9.21 3.72
C ALA A 57 -10.16 10.26 4.63
N VAL A 58 -9.99 9.94 5.91
CA VAL A 58 -9.26 10.77 6.88
C VAL A 58 -7.77 10.44 6.91
N LEU A 59 -7.39 9.30 6.37
CA LEU A 59 -6.00 8.89 6.18
C LEU A 59 -5.88 7.99 4.96
N THR A 60 -4.91 8.27 4.12
CA THR A 60 -4.46 7.41 3.03
C THR A 60 -2.96 7.15 3.21
N SER A 61 -2.55 5.89 3.27
CA SER A 61 -1.16 5.52 3.46
C SER A 61 -0.85 4.14 2.88
N GLN A 62 0.39 3.71 3.05
CA GLN A 62 0.88 2.42 2.56
C GLN A 62 1.74 1.75 3.61
N ILE A 63 1.69 0.43 3.67
CA ILE A 63 2.60 -0.41 4.47
C ILE A 63 3.71 -0.89 3.55
N ALA A 64 4.95 -0.51 3.82
CA ALA A 64 6.12 -1.01 3.09
C ALA A 64 6.41 -2.44 3.56
N LEU A 65 6.42 -3.41 2.66
CA LEU A 65 6.73 -4.78 3.03
C LEU A 65 8.22 -4.95 3.35
N SER A 66 8.52 -5.83 4.31
CA SER A 66 9.89 -6.17 4.69
C SER A 66 10.66 -6.74 3.50
N GLU A 67 11.86 -6.23 3.26
CA GLU A 67 12.75 -6.70 2.21
C GLU A 67 13.07 -8.19 2.36
N GLU A 68 13.37 -8.64 3.58
CA GLU A 68 13.67 -10.04 3.89
C GLU A 68 12.49 -10.95 3.54
N MET A 69 11.27 -10.57 3.95
CA MET A 69 10.06 -11.32 3.64
C MET A 69 9.82 -11.37 2.14
N ALA A 70 9.87 -10.24 1.44
CA ALA A 70 9.63 -10.14 0.01
C ALA A 70 10.65 -10.96 -0.78
N ASN A 71 11.95 -10.81 -0.50
CA ASN A 71 13.02 -11.59 -1.11
C ASN A 71 12.87 -13.11 -0.90
N THR A 72 12.26 -13.52 0.22
CA THR A 72 12.00 -14.93 0.48
C THR A 72 10.80 -15.43 -0.31
N VAL A 73 9.71 -14.67 -0.33
CA VAL A 73 8.46 -15.03 -1.01
C VAL A 73 8.62 -15.03 -2.52
N TYR A 74 9.33 -14.07 -3.08
CA TYR A 74 9.52 -13.91 -4.53
C TYR A 74 10.45 -14.94 -5.18
N LYS A 75 10.99 -15.87 -4.39
CA LYS A 75 11.63 -17.09 -4.92
C LYS A 75 10.61 -18.10 -5.44
N ASP A 76 9.33 -17.96 -5.07
CA ASP A 76 8.26 -18.83 -5.52
C ASP A 76 7.84 -18.47 -6.96
N SER A 77 7.71 -19.48 -7.82
CA SER A 77 7.36 -19.31 -9.24
C SER A 77 6.00 -18.67 -9.49
N ARG A 78 5.16 -18.54 -8.47
CA ARG A 78 3.89 -17.82 -8.54
C ARG A 78 4.06 -16.29 -8.57
N TYR A 79 5.29 -15.80 -8.38
CA TYR A 79 5.65 -14.37 -8.46
C TYR A 79 6.69 -14.13 -9.57
N PRO A 80 6.36 -14.40 -10.85
CA PRO A 80 7.36 -14.53 -11.91
C PRO A 80 8.22 -13.30 -12.12
N ASP A 81 7.67 -12.10 -11.97
CA ASP A 81 8.36 -10.83 -12.24
C ASP A 81 8.75 -10.06 -10.97
N SER A 82 8.24 -10.49 -9.81
CA SER A 82 8.35 -9.68 -8.58
C SER A 82 9.78 -9.51 -8.09
N ALA A 83 10.62 -10.55 -8.18
CA ALA A 83 12.02 -10.43 -7.79
C ALA A 83 12.79 -9.47 -8.71
N THR A 84 12.53 -9.52 -10.02
CA THR A 84 13.14 -8.61 -10.99
C THR A 84 12.70 -7.17 -10.76
N ASN A 85 11.41 -6.93 -10.57
CA ASN A 85 10.87 -5.60 -10.32
C ASN A 85 11.42 -5.01 -9.03
N MET A 86 11.47 -5.81 -7.95
CA MET A 86 12.00 -5.37 -6.66
C MET A 86 13.49 -5.02 -6.72
N SER A 87 14.28 -5.71 -7.55
CA SER A 87 15.70 -5.41 -7.70
C SER A 87 16.01 -4.05 -8.33
N GLN A 88 15.00 -3.39 -8.91
CA GLN A 88 15.13 -2.11 -9.60
C GLN A 88 14.64 -0.92 -8.77
N VAL A 89 14.18 -1.14 -7.55
CA VAL A 89 13.64 -0.10 -6.67
C VAL A 89 14.17 -0.28 -5.25
N THR A 90 14.40 0.82 -4.56
CA THR A 90 14.69 0.85 -3.12
C THR A 90 13.67 1.73 -2.42
N LEU A 91 13.62 1.70 -1.09
CA LEU A 91 12.75 2.61 -0.33
C LEU A 91 13.10 4.08 -0.61
N GLU A 92 14.38 4.39 -0.79
CA GLU A 92 14.86 5.75 -1.08
C GLU A 92 14.51 6.22 -2.51
N THR A 93 14.31 5.30 -3.45
CA THR A 93 13.94 5.63 -4.83
C THR A 93 12.46 5.50 -5.12
N ASP A 94 11.70 4.89 -4.22
CA ASP A 94 10.25 4.78 -4.32
C ASP A 94 9.59 6.15 -4.12
N ASN A 95 8.65 6.52 -5.00
CA ASN A 95 8.03 7.84 -5.00
C ASN A 95 7.09 8.13 -3.82
N VAL A 96 6.80 7.12 -2.98
CA VAL A 96 5.97 7.25 -1.78
C VAL A 96 6.80 7.14 -0.51
N PHE A 97 7.86 6.33 -0.52
CA PHE A 97 8.67 6.04 0.66
C PHE A 97 9.97 6.85 0.75
N SER A 98 10.33 7.58 -0.31
CA SER A 98 11.60 8.34 -0.39
C SER A 98 11.71 9.51 0.59
N ASP A 99 10.61 9.98 1.14
CA ASP A 99 10.57 11.05 2.15
C ASP A 99 10.65 10.54 3.61
N GLY A 100 10.78 9.23 3.77
CA GLY A 100 10.84 8.54 5.04
C GLY A 100 9.79 7.44 5.16
N VAL A 101 10.14 6.36 5.85
CA VAL A 101 9.33 5.14 5.90
C VAL A 101 9.08 4.64 7.32
N ASP A 102 9.56 5.34 8.33
CA ASP A 102 9.54 4.89 9.74
C ASP A 102 8.13 4.56 10.25
N MET A 103 7.13 5.31 9.81
CA MET A 103 5.72 5.10 10.19
C MET A 103 5.00 4.08 9.31
N GLN A 104 5.67 3.57 8.29
CA GLN A 104 5.11 2.68 7.26
C GLN A 104 5.78 1.29 7.27
N MET A 105 6.80 1.10 8.11
CA MET A 105 7.48 -0.18 8.30
C MET A 105 6.77 -1.03 9.34
N PRO A 106 6.25 -2.21 8.98
CA PRO A 106 5.59 -3.10 9.92
C PRO A 106 6.59 -3.98 10.67
N LYS A 107 6.13 -4.55 11.78
CA LYS A 107 6.75 -5.73 12.39
C LYS A 107 6.28 -6.97 11.64
N VAL A 108 7.21 -7.82 11.26
CA VAL A 108 6.92 -9.06 10.52
C VAL A 108 7.39 -10.27 11.32
N SER A 109 6.57 -11.30 11.36
CA SER A 109 6.90 -12.60 11.96
C SER A 109 6.28 -13.74 11.14
N GLY A 110 6.82 -14.95 11.29
CA GLY A 110 6.33 -16.12 10.58
C GLY A 110 7.30 -16.62 9.51
N SER A 111 6.78 -17.36 8.54
CA SER A 111 7.56 -17.92 7.43
C SER A 111 6.66 -18.33 6.28
N VAL A 112 7.23 -18.63 5.11
CA VAL A 112 6.48 -19.14 3.95
C VAL A 112 5.65 -20.37 4.30
N ALA A 113 6.19 -21.29 5.11
CA ALA A 113 5.50 -22.53 5.46
C ALA A 113 4.35 -22.36 6.45
N LYS A 114 4.41 -21.33 7.32
CA LYS A 114 3.43 -21.11 8.39
C LYS A 114 2.53 -19.91 8.13
N GLY A 115 2.80 -19.15 7.09
CA GLY A 115 2.25 -17.82 6.87
C GLY A 115 3.06 -16.75 7.61
N TYR A 116 2.85 -15.51 7.21
CA TYR A 116 3.41 -14.32 7.86
C TYR A 116 2.32 -13.58 8.62
N THR A 117 2.72 -12.96 9.72
CA THR A 117 1.94 -11.94 10.42
C THR A 117 2.66 -10.62 10.26
N VAL A 118 1.95 -9.64 9.74
CA VAL A 118 2.42 -8.27 9.53
C VAL A 118 1.60 -7.37 10.44
N THR A 119 2.27 -6.62 11.31
CA THR A 119 1.61 -5.76 12.30
C THR A 119 2.19 -4.35 12.22
N ILE A 120 1.31 -3.36 12.20
CA ILE A 120 1.68 -1.94 12.18
C ILE A 120 0.73 -1.16 13.09
N ASP A 121 1.28 -0.17 13.79
CA ASP A 121 0.51 0.81 14.54
C ASP A 121 0.33 2.05 13.66
N VAL A 122 -0.92 2.43 13.42
CA VAL A 122 -1.27 3.55 12.55
C VAL A 122 -1.92 4.64 13.37
N PRO A 123 -1.24 5.77 13.66
CA PRO A 123 -1.88 6.90 14.31
C PRO A 123 -2.88 7.56 13.35
N VAL A 124 -4.11 7.77 13.81
CA VAL A 124 -5.17 8.42 13.04
C VAL A 124 -5.66 9.63 13.83
N ASP A 125 -5.57 10.80 13.22
CA ASP A 125 -6.21 12.01 13.74
C ASP A 125 -7.64 12.08 13.18
N THR A 126 -8.61 11.76 14.03
CA THR A 126 -10.03 11.76 13.67
C THR A 126 -10.61 13.16 13.50
N SER A 127 -9.86 14.22 13.82
CA SER A 127 -10.24 15.59 13.53
C SER A 127 -9.80 16.06 12.13
N THR A 128 -9.05 15.24 11.41
CA THR A 128 -8.66 15.53 10.03
C THR A 128 -9.90 15.66 9.15
N GLU A 129 -10.04 16.83 8.50
CA GLU A 129 -11.07 17.00 7.48
C GLU A 129 -10.70 16.13 6.27
N PRO A 130 -11.63 15.29 5.77
CA PRO A 130 -11.37 14.47 4.61
C PRO A 130 -10.98 15.31 3.40
N THR A 131 -9.92 14.93 2.73
CA THR A 131 -9.48 15.55 1.48
C THR A 131 -9.26 14.48 0.43
N ALA A 132 -9.57 14.79 -0.83
CA ALA A 132 -9.24 13.90 -1.93
C ALA A 132 -7.74 13.64 -1.92
N ALA A 133 -7.34 12.40 -1.65
CA ALA A 133 -5.96 11.98 -1.77
C ALA A 133 -5.49 12.23 -3.21
N ALA A 134 -4.38 12.91 -3.40
CA ALA A 134 -3.71 12.96 -4.67
C ALA A 134 -3.39 11.52 -5.10
N ALA A 135 -3.82 11.13 -6.29
CA ALA A 135 -3.54 9.79 -6.80
C ALA A 135 -2.03 9.54 -6.75
N PRO A 136 -1.57 8.46 -6.12
CA PRO A 136 -0.15 8.15 -6.08
C PRO A 136 0.33 7.92 -7.52
N GLY A 137 1.17 8.79 -8.05
CA GLY A 137 1.82 8.61 -9.33
C GLY A 137 1.43 9.54 -10.47
N GLY A 138 0.74 10.64 -10.22
CA GLY A 138 0.59 11.71 -11.21
C GLY A 138 1.90 12.49 -11.32
N ALA A 139 2.85 12.03 -12.16
CA ALA A 139 3.97 12.86 -12.59
C ALA A 139 3.40 14.10 -13.31
N GLY A 140 3.55 15.26 -12.70
CA GLY A 140 3.23 16.53 -13.34
C GLY A 140 4.03 16.67 -14.62
N GLY A 141 3.36 16.60 -15.76
CA GLY A 141 3.97 16.94 -17.04
C GLY A 141 4.44 18.40 -17.01
N PRO A 142 5.58 18.71 -17.65
CA PRO A 142 6.11 20.07 -17.67
C PRO A 142 5.11 21.00 -18.35
N GLY A 143 4.76 22.09 -17.66
CA GLY A 143 3.87 23.12 -18.16
C GLY A 143 4.37 23.69 -19.48
N GLY A 144 3.49 23.67 -20.47
CA GLY A 144 3.73 24.31 -21.74
C GLY A 144 3.92 25.81 -21.53
N VAL A 145 5.05 26.34 -22.01
CA VAL A 145 5.34 27.78 -22.12
C VAL A 145 4.37 28.38 -23.11
N PRO A 146 3.71 29.51 -22.79
CA PRO A 146 2.94 30.23 -23.81
C PRO A 146 3.91 30.88 -24.77
N GLY A 147 3.83 30.47 -26.04
CA GLY A 147 4.53 31.12 -27.15
C GLY A 147 3.93 32.47 -27.45
N GLN A 148 4.82 33.39 -27.72
CA GLN A 148 4.53 34.71 -28.29
C GLN A 148 3.93 34.59 -29.69
#